data_00bd1080d9d55df98b8a9687e08d3406
#
_entry.id   00bd1080d9d55df98b8a9687e08d3406
#
_cell.length_a   1.000
_cell.length_b   1.000
_cell.length_c   1.000
_cell.angle_alpha   90.00
_cell.angle_beta   90.00
_cell.angle_gamma   90.00
#
_symmetry.space_group_name_H-M   'P 1'
#
loop_
_entity.id
_entity.type
_entity.pdbx_description
1 polymer ?
#
loop_
_entity_poly.entity_id
_entity_poly.type
_entity_poly.pdbx_seq_one_letter_code
_entity_poly.pdbx_strand_id
1 'polypeptide(L)'
;MLSLFDGLDNGKKLFVITCNEVDRLSTYLLNRPGRFHYHFKITYPTEEEIVEYLTDKVKPKYASGIKDIVNFSRTTNMTYDYLRAIAFELNQGYGVAETLEDLNISQTSNVRFNITITTVNGDVYNTYGVSVNLFSNPNASHQRWYDGYASDSKTIRYALTPESIKIEKGMITADPKKVEIYIDPDDFWTISNEEKRKEAIEKAKNERVIKSVVLTKVANTIEQY
;
A
#
# COMPACT_ATOMS: atom_id res chain seq x y z
N MET A 1 35.31 17.56 -3.59
CA MET A 1 34.77 16.19 -3.42
C MET A 1 34.98 15.30 -4.63
N LEU A 2 34.88 15.80 -5.88
CA LEU A 2 35.08 14.99 -7.11
C LEU A 2 36.52 14.46 -7.27
N SER A 3 37.53 15.22 -6.87
CA SER A 3 38.93 14.80 -6.91
C SER A 3 39.27 13.59 -6.04
N LEU A 4 38.47 13.35 -5.01
CA LEU A 4 38.62 12.19 -4.14
C LEU A 4 38.32 10.85 -4.86
N PHE A 5 37.46 10.89 -5.88
CA PHE A 5 37.03 9.75 -6.67
C PHE A 5 37.76 9.61 -8.01
N ASP A 6 38.59 10.57 -8.39
CA ASP A 6 39.26 10.61 -9.70
C ASP A 6 40.62 9.84 -9.72
N GLY A 7 40.88 9.00 -8.70
CA GLY A 7 41.96 8.00 -8.76
C GLY A 7 43.38 8.52 -8.63
N LEU A 8 43.58 9.72 -8.13
CA LEU A 8 44.93 10.29 -7.87
C LEU A 8 45.63 9.65 -6.67
N ASP A 9 44.92 8.85 -5.90
CA ASP A 9 45.46 8.14 -4.73
C ASP A 9 45.51 6.64 -4.98
N ASN A 10 46.68 6.08 -5.14
CA ASN A 10 46.92 4.64 -5.38
C ASN A 10 46.67 3.72 -4.17
N GLY A 11 46.08 4.26 -3.11
CA GLY A 11 45.72 3.48 -1.92
C GLY A 11 44.51 2.56 -2.16
N LYS A 12 44.51 1.37 -1.57
CA LYS A 12 43.35 0.48 -1.53
C LYS A 12 42.30 1.06 -0.60
N LYS A 13 41.32 1.80 -1.18
CA LYS A 13 40.21 2.43 -0.43
C LYS A 13 38.89 1.93 -0.95
N LEU A 14 37.96 1.70 -0.05
CA LEU A 14 36.55 1.43 -0.39
C LEU A 14 35.72 2.64 0.04
N PHE A 15 35.02 3.23 -0.91
CA PHE A 15 34.06 4.31 -0.63
C PHE A 15 32.63 3.74 -0.71
N VAL A 16 31.85 3.98 0.33
CA VAL A 16 30.44 3.61 0.38
C VAL A 16 29.66 4.91 0.63
N ILE A 17 28.68 5.17 -0.23
CA ILE A 17 27.74 6.29 -0.07
C ILE A 17 26.35 5.72 0.11
N THR A 18 25.64 6.20 1.10
CA THR A 18 24.21 5.92 1.32
C THR A 18 23.41 7.19 1.07
N CYS A 19 22.30 7.07 0.36
CA CYS A 19 21.36 8.18 0.12
C CYS A 19 19.94 7.66 0.06
N ASN A 20 18.98 8.49 0.45
CA ASN A 20 17.56 8.13 0.37
C ASN A 20 16.98 8.39 -1.04
N GLU A 21 17.56 9.34 -1.78
CA GLU A 21 17.08 9.75 -3.09
C GLU A 21 18.28 9.86 -4.05
N VAL A 22 18.34 8.92 -4.98
CA VAL A 22 19.44 8.86 -5.98
C VAL A 22 19.43 10.09 -6.89
N ASP A 23 18.24 10.61 -7.21
CA ASP A 23 18.07 11.78 -8.10
C ASP A 23 18.70 13.06 -7.55
N ARG A 24 18.96 13.12 -6.24
CA ARG A 24 19.68 14.21 -5.61
C ARG A 24 21.20 14.10 -5.72
N LEU A 25 21.70 12.94 -6.14
CA LEU A 25 23.11 12.79 -6.43
C LEU A 25 23.43 13.37 -7.80
N SER A 26 24.55 14.07 -7.88
CA SER A 26 25.01 14.61 -9.16
C SER A 26 25.17 13.49 -10.19
N THR A 27 24.65 13.70 -11.38
CA THR A 27 24.81 12.79 -12.52
C THR A 27 26.28 12.52 -12.87
N TYR A 28 27.17 13.47 -12.55
CA TYR A 28 28.63 13.30 -12.68
C TYR A 28 29.20 12.26 -11.71
N LEU A 29 28.52 11.96 -10.61
CA LEU A 29 28.91 10.89 -9.69
C LEU A 29 28.40 9.53 -10.19
N LEU A 30 27.16 9.48 -10.68
CA LEU A 30 26.47 8.23 -11.03
C LEU A 30 26.90 7.70 -12.39
N ASN A 31 27.09 8.59 -13.40
CA ASN A 31 27.25 8.18 -14.79
C ASN A 31 28.70 8.06 -15.27
N ARG A 32 29.70 8.22 -14.40
CA ARG A 32 31.10 8.00 -14.81
C ARG A 32 31.59 6.61 -14.44
N PRO A 33 31.93 5.78 -15.43
CA PRO A 33 32.59 4.51 -15.19
C PRO A 33 33.84 4.67 -14.32
N GLY A 34 33.97 3.81 -13.30
CA GLY A 34 35.14 3.83 -12.40
C GLY A 34 35.00 4.63 -11.11
N ARG A 35 33.91 5.40 -10.91
CA ARG A 35 33.65 6.09 -9.63
C ARG A 35 32.85 5.25 -8.66
N PHE A 36 31.67 4.75 -9.07
CA PHE A 36 30.89 3.78 -8.34
C PHE A 36 30.72 2.52 -9.17
N HIS A 37 31.20 1.43 -8.65
CA HIS A 37 31.18 0.15 -9.35
C HIS A 37 29.90 -0.64 -9.08
N TYR A 38 29.35 -0.49 -7.87
CA TYR A 38 28.13 -1.16 -7.46
C TYR A 38 27.09 -0.17 -6.97
N HIS A 39 25.87 -0.36 -7.42
CA HIS A 39 24.68 0.38 -6.97
C HIS A 39 23.73 -0.63 -6.35
N PHE A 40 23.44 -0.46 -5.07
CA PHE A 40 22.49 -1.30 -4.35
C PHE A 40 21.29 -0.46 -3.97
N LYS A 41 20.10 -0.90 -4.37
CA LYS A 41 18.84 -0.32 -3.92
C LYS A 41 18.31 -1.16 -2.78
N ILE A 42 18.19 -0.56 -1.59
CA ILE A 42 17.57 -1.21 -0.43
C ILE A 42 16.08 -0.87 -0.47
N THR A 43 15.24 -1.89 -0.55
CA THR A 43 13.78 -1.79 -0.54
C THR A 43 13.23 -2.21 0.82
N TYR A 44 11.91 -2.07 0.99
CA TYR A 44 11.25 -2.70 2.12
C TYR A 44 11.39 -4.22 2.04
N PRO A 45 11.58 -4.90 3.20
CA PRO A 45 11.71 -6.36 3.22
C PRO A 45 10.46 -7.07 2.70
N THR A 46 10.67 -8.18 2.04
CA THR A 46 9.62 -9.12 1.63
C THR A 46 9.05 -9.86 2.85
N GLU A 47 7.93 -10.58 2.66
CA GLU A 47 7.35 -11.40 3.74
C GLU A 47 8.33 -12.45 4.24
N GLU A 48 9.09 -13.08 3.33
CA GLU A 48 10.10 -14.09 3.65
C GLU A 48 11.24 -13.49 4.47
N GLU A 49 11.73 -12.32 4.09
CA GLU A 49 12.79 -11.60 4.82
C GLU A 49 12.31 -11.14 6.20
N ILE A 50 11.03 -10.74 6.34
CA ILE A 50 10.42 -10.42 7.64
C ILE A 50 10.40 -11.65 8.54
N VAL A 51 9.96 -12.80 8.01
CA VAL A 51 9.94 -14.06 8.77
C VAL A 51 11.34 -14.44 9.21
N GLU A 52 12.31 -14.42 8.30
CA GLU A 52 13.70 -14.76 8.59
C GLU A 52 14.27 -13.86 9.68
N TYR A 53 14.13 -12.53 9.50
CA TYR A 53 14.62 -11.54 10.46
C TYR A 53 14.02 -11.72 11.86
N LEU A 54 12.70 -11.85 11.94
CA LEU A 54 12.00 -11.98 13.22
C LEU A 54 12.29 -13.34 13.88
N THR A 55 12.47 -14.40 13.09
CA THR A 55 12.84 -15.73 13.62
C THR A 55 14.23 -15.70 14.27
N ASP A 56 15.15 -14.91 13.71
CA ASP A 56 16.50 -14.73 14.31
C ASP A 56 16.47 -13.84 15.57
N LYS A 57 15.61 -12.83 15.61
CA LYS A 57 15.64 -11.80 16.67
C LYS A 57 14.65 -12.03 17.82
N VAL A 58 13.55 -12.74 17.58
CA VAL A 58 12.50 -12.97 18.58
C VAL A 58 12.77 -14.28 19.33
N LYS A 59 12.68 -14.23 20.65
CA LYS A 59 12.84 -15.43 21.48
C LYS A 59 11.77 -16.47 21.16
N PRO A 60 12.09 -17.79 21.15
CA PRO A 60 11.17 -18.85 20.74
C PRO A 60 9.80 -18.81 21.45
N LYS A 61 9.76 -18.41 22.72
CA LYS A 61 8.50 -18.32 23.50
C LYS A 61 7.51 -17.27 22.97
N TYR A 62 7.98 -16.31 22.16
CA TYR A 62 7.16 -15.24 21.57
C TYR A 62 7.00 -15.37 20.06
N ALA A 63 7.54 -16.43 19.46
CA ALA A 63 7.54 -16.64 18.01
C ALA A 63 6.13 -16.74 17.40
N SER A 64 5.11 -17.04 18.20
CA SER A 64 3.71 -17.08 17.73
C SER A 64 3.23 -15.74 17.14
N GLY A 65 3.78 -14.61 17.62
CA GLY A 65 3.45 -13.27 17.11
C GLY A 65 4.00 -12.96 15.72
N ILE A 66 5.00 -13.71 15.23
CA ILE A 66 5.63 -13.45 13.92
C ILE A 66 4.58 -13.48 12.79
N LYS A 67 3.68 -14.45 12.83
CA LYS A 67 2.62 -14.59 11.82
C LYS A 67 1.72 -13.35 11.75
N ASP A 68 1.41 -12.75 12.88
CA ASP A 68 0.56 -11.56 12.93
C ASP A 68 1.30 -10.33 12.39
N ILE A 69 2.61 -10.23 12.64
CA ILE A 69 3.45 -9.17 12.04
C ILE A 69 3.52 -9.31 10.53
N VAL A 70 3.68 -10.53 9.99
CA VAL A 70 3.67 -10.78 8.55
C VAL A 70 2.31 -10.41 7.95
N ASN A 71 1.21 -10.76 8.59
CA ASN A 71 -0.12 -10.35 8.14
C ASN A 71 -0.26 -8.83 8.14
N PHE A 72 0.25 -8.16 9.17
CA PHE A 72 0.24 -6.70 9.26
C PHE A 72 1.10 -6.05 8.18
N SER A 73 2.25 -6.63 7.81
CA SER A 73 3.13 -6.10 6.76
C SER A 73 2.45 -5.98 5.38
N ARG A 74 1.35 -6.71 5.17
CA ARG A 74 0.53 -6.57 3.95
C ARG A 74 -0.26 -5.27 3.92
N THR A 75 -0.47 -4.64 5.06
CA THR A 75 -1.23 -3.39 5.19
C THR A 75 -0.35 -2.15 5.23
N THR A 76 0.94 -2.31 5.53
CA THR A 76 1.88 -1.20 5.70
C THR A 76 3.27 -1.54 5.15
N ASN A 77 4.10 -0.52 4.94
CA ASN A 77 5.50 -0.71 4.54
C ASN A 77 6.35 -0.87 5.81
N MET A 78 6.87 -2.08 6.02
CA MET A 78 7.74 -2.37 7.15
C MET A 78 9.19 -2.02 6.80
N THR A 79 9.87 -1.29 7.68
CA THR A 79 11.32 -1.07 7.60
C THR A 79 12.04 -2.03 8.54
N TYR A 80 13.35 -2.26 8.33
CA TYR A 80 14.13 -3.03 9.29
C TYR A 80 14.21 -2.38 10.68
N ASP A 81 14.11 -1.03 10.76
CA ASP A 81 14.03 -0.34 12.03
C ASP A 81 12.74 -0.66 12.79
N TYR A 82 11.59 -0.71 12.06
CA TYR A 82 10.34 -1.18 12.66
C TYR A 82 10.45 -2.63 13.12
N LEU A 83 11.00 -3.52 12.29
CA LEU A 83 11.17 -4.93 12.66
C LEU A 83 12.05 -5.08 13.90
N ARG A 84 13.11 -4.28 14.03
CA ARG A 84 13.99 -4.26 15.20
C ARG A 84 13.24 -3.81 16.46
N ALA A 85 12.47 -2.72 16.37
CA ALA A 85 11.68 -2.23 17.49
C ALA A 85 10.61 -3.26 17.91
N ILE A 86 9.90 -3.83 16.96
CA ILE A 86 8.90 -4.87 17.20
C ILE A 86 9.54 -6.09 17.89
N ALA A 87 10.68 -6.57 17.39
CA ALA A 87 11.36 -7.71 17.99
C ALA A 87 11.80 -7.42 19.44
N PHE A 88 12.19 -6.18 19.72
CA PHE A 88 12.52 -5.75 21.07
C PHE A 88 11.30 -5.81 21.99
N GLU A 89 10.18 -5.21 21.62
CA GLU A 89 8.96 -5.19 22.44
C GLU A 89 8.38 -6.59 22.66
N LEU A 90 8.31 -7.42 21.60
CA LEU A 90 7.90 -8.81 21.73
C LEU A 90 8.77 -9.58 22.73
N ASN A 91 10.08 -9.33 22.74
CA ASN A 91 11.01 -9.97 23.66
C ASN A 91 10.88 -9.51 25.13
N GLN A 92 10.25 -8.37 25.37
CA GLN A 92 9.83 -7.93 26.70
C GLN A 92 8.52 -8.60 27.14
N GLY A 93 7.76 -9.19 26.23
CA GLY A 93 6.53 -9.90 26.50
C GLY A 93 5.25 -9.14 26.14
N TYR A 94 5.39 -8.00 25.47
CA TYR A 94 4.23 -7.24 24.97
C TYR A 94 3.52 -8.01 23.84
N GLY A 95 2.20 -7.82 23.73
CA GLY A 95 1.41 -8.39 22.63
C GLY A 95 1.65 -7.67 21.31
N VAL A 96 1.39 -8.36 20.19
CA VAL A 96 1.59 -7.76 18.84
C VAL A 96 0.76 -6.51 18.65
N ALA A 97 -0.55 -6.53 19.02
CA ALA A 97 -1.43 -5.38 18.87
C ALA A 97 -0.95 -4.16 19.66
N GLU A 98 -0.59 -4.36 20.93
CA GLU A 98 -0.04 -3.35 21.83
C GLU A 98 1.27 -2.77 21.26
N THR A 99 2.19 -3.63 20.83
CA THR A 99 3.45 -3.23 20.19
C THR A 99 3.24 -2.35 18.96
N LEU A 100 2.31 -2.71 18.07
CA LEU A 100 2.04 -1.94 16.86
C LEU A 100 1.41 -0.58 17.17
N GLU A 101 0.55 -0.51 18.19
CA GLU A 101 -0.08 0.72 18.66
C GLU A 101 0.95 1.66 19.30
N ASP A 102 1.76 1.18 20.22
CA ASP A 102 2.78 1.96 20.94
C ASP A 102 3.85 2.51 20.01
N LEU A 103 4.29 1.72 19.04
CA LEU A 103 5.25 2.14 18.01
C LEU A 103 4.60 3.03 16.93
N ASN A 104 3.29 3.24 16.97
CA ASN A 104 2.53 4.10 16.04
C ASN A 104 2.78 3.76 14.55
N ILE A 105 3.03 2.48 14.24
CA ILE A 105 3.44 2.04 12.91
C ILE A 105 2.31 2.22 11.89
N SER A 106 1.07 2.01 12.29
CA SER A 106 -0.10 2.08 11.42
C SER A 106 -0.39 3.48 10.85
N GLN A 107 0.10 4.54 11.48
CA GLN A 107 -0.21 5.92 11.11
C GLN A 107 0.78 6.55 10.12
N THR A 108 1.94 5.96 9.92
CA THR A 108 3.06 6.61 9.21
C THR A 108 3.23 6.20 7.76
N SER A 109 2.53 5.18 7.26
CA SER A 109 2.81 4.62 5.94
C SER A 109 1.77 4.98 4.87
N ASN A 110 2.20 5.73 3.85
CA ASN A 110 1.44 5.89 2.60
C ASN A 110 1.60 4.62 1.75
N VAL A 111 0.73 3.65 1.96
CA VAL A 111 0.71 2.42 1.15
C VAL A 111 -0.24 2.61 -0.03
N ARG A 112 0.18 2.13 -1.21
CA ARG A 112 -0.68 2.07 -2.39
C ARG A 112 -1.33 0.71 -2.52
N PHE A 113 -2.59 0.71 -2.94
CA PHE A 113 -3.37 -0.49 -3.16
C PHE A 113 -3.94 -0.54 -4.57
N ASN A 114 -4.04 -1.75 -5.10
CA ASN A 114 -4.95 -2.06 -6.18
C ASN A 114 -6.27 -2.52 -5.55
N ILE A 115 -7.37 -1.98 -6.03
CA ILE A 115 -8.70 -2.31 -5.52
C ILE A 115 -9.46 -3.02 -6.63
N THR A 116 -9.96 -4.20 -6.34
CA THR A 116 -10.81 -4.97 -7.25
C THR A 116 -12.22 -5.04 -6.68
N ILE A 117 -13.19 -4.55 -7.43
CA ILE A 117 -14.61 -4.63 -7.12
C ILE A 117 -15.25 -5.65 -8.05
N THR A 118 -16.00 -6.59 -7.49
CA THR A 118 -16.83 -7.51 -8.27
C THR A 118 -18.28 -7.23 -7.95
N THR A 119 -19.11 -7.07 -8.97
CA THR A 119 -20.55 -6.88 -8.82
C THR A 119 -21.28 -8.22 -8.78
N VAL A 120 -22.54 -8.20 -8.37
CA VAL A 120 -23.40 -9.39 -8.37
C VAL A 120 -23.61 -9.95 -9.79
N ASN A 121 -23.61 -9.07 -10.79
CA ASN A 121 -23.74 -9.44 -12.20
C ASN A 121 -22.45 -10.05 -12.79
N GLY A 122 -21.34 -10.04 -12.03
CA GLY A 122 -20.07 -10.61 -12.46
C GLY A 122 -19.12 -9.60 -13.13
N ASP A 123 -19.51 -8.32 -13.26
CA ASP A 123 -18.59 -7.28 -13.75
C ASP A 123 -17.46 -7.08 -12.75
N VAL A 124 -16.22 -6.92 -13.25
CA VAL A 124 -15.03 -6.70 -12.45
C VAL A 124 -14.43 -5.36 -12.78
N TYR A 125 -14.27 -4.50 -11.78
CA TYR A 125 -13.68 -3.18 -11.89
C TYR A 125 -12.38 -3.12 -11.11
N ASN A 126 -11.34 -2.55 -11.70
CA ASN A 126 -10.03 -2.40 -11.08
C ASN A 126 -9.66 -0.92 -10.96
N THR A 127 -9.10 -0.57 -9.82
CA THR A 127 -8.47 0.72 -9.54
C THR A 127 -7.03 0.45 -9.13
N TYR A 128 -6.06 1.12 -9.76
CA TYR A 128 -4.66 0.80 -9.57
C TYR A 128 -3.89 1.88 -8.81
N GLY A 129 -3.01 1.47 -7.93
CA GLY A 129 -2.00 2.31 -7.31
C GLY A 129 -2.55 3.47 -6.46
N VAL A 130 -3.73 3.31 -5.87
CA VAL A 130 -4.35 4.35 -5.05
C VAL A 130 -3.90 4.30 -3.60
N SER A 131 -3.75 5.47 -3.00
CA SER A 131 -3.47 5.58 -1.56
C SER A 131 -4.78 5.43 -0.79
N VAL A 132 -4.86 4.42 0.06
CA VAL A 132 -5.98 4.18 0.97
C VAL A 132 -5.44 4.25 2.39
N ASN A 133 -6.00 5.15 3.20
CA ASN A 133 -5.69 5.15 4.62
C ASN A 133 -6.63 4.18 5.33
N LEU A 134 -6.09 3.02 5.70
CA LEU A 134 -6.86 1.95 6.35
C LEU A 134 -7.23 2.26 7.81
N PHE A 135 -6.56 3.24 8.40
CA PHE A 135 -6.64 3.54 9.83
C PHE A 135 -7.05 4.99 10.13
N SER A 136 -7.51 5.74 9.13
CA SER A 136 -7.90 7.13 9.34
C SER A 136 -9.10 7.24 10.28
N ASN A 137 -9.08 8.30 11.10
CA ASN A 137 -10.18 8.65 11.96
C ASN A 137 -11.49 8.74 11.14
N PRO A 138 -12.55 8.00 11.49
CA PRO A 138 -13.83 8.04 10.78
C PRO A 138 -14.47 9.44 10.75
N ASN A 139 -14.05 10.34 11.66
CA ASN A 139 -14.46 11.73 11.68
C ASN A 139 -13.68 12.66 10.74
N ALA A 140 -12.70 12.14 9.99
CA ALA A 140 -12.02 12.94 8.97
C ALA A 140 -13.00 13.25 7.83
N SER A 141 -13.37 14.51 7.69
CA SER A 141 -14.46 15.04 6.90
C SER A 141 -14.33 14.91 5.36
N HIS A 142 -13.40 14.12 4.85
CA HIS A 142 -13.16 14.02 3.41
C HIS A 142 -13.28 12.57 2.96
N GLN A 143 -14.49 12.22 2.53
CA GLN A 143 -14.74 11.00 1.79
C GLN A 143 -13.96 11.05 0.46
N ARG A 144 -13.08 10.08 0.23
CA ARG A 144 -12.31 9.99 -1.00
C ARG A 144 -13.00 9.08 -1.99
N TRP A 145 -13.28 9.62 -3.17
CA TRP A 145 -13.85 8.88 -4.28
C TRP A 145 -12.75 8.25 -5.13
N TYR A 146 -13.01 7.04 -5.61
CA TYR A 146 -12.15 6.28 -6.49
C TYR A 146 -12.89 5.90 -7.76
N ASP A 147 -12.19 5.87 -8.88
CA ASP A 147 -12.71 5.41 -10.15
C ASP A 147 -12.15 4.02 -10.48
N GLY A 148 -13.03 3.06 -10.72
CA GLY A 148 -12.70 1.71 -11.14
C GLY A 148 -13.07 1.50 -12.61
N TYR A 149 -12.26 0.72 -13.32
CA TYR A 149 -12.39 0.50 -14.76
C TYR A 149 -12.54 -1.00 -15.04
N ALA A 150 -13.51 -1.36 -15.87
CA ALA A 150 -13.69 -2.71 -16.38
C ALA A 150 -13.05 -2.85 -17.77
N SER A 151 -12.83 -4.09 -18.20
CA SER A 151 -12.21 -4.42 -19.49
C SER A 151 -13.05 -3.98 -20.71
N ASP A 152 -14.37 -3.82 -20.53
CA ASP A 152 -15.33 -3.38 -21.54
C ASP A 152 -15.56 -1.86 -21.55
N SER A 153 -14.64 -1.09 -20.97
CA SER A 153 -14.71 0.37 -20.85
C SER A 153 -15.79 0.91 -19.91
N LYS A 154 -16.48 0.05 -19.18
CA LYS A 154 -17.37 0.50 -18.12
C LYS A 154 -16.58 1.08 -16.95
N THR A 155 -17.13 2.08 -16.30
CA THR A 155 -16.56 2.72 -15.12
C THR A 155 -17.49 2.64 -13.94
N ILE A 156 -16.92 2.60 -12.75
CA ILE A 156 -17.62 2.71 -11.47
C ILE A 156 -16.92 3.74 -10.60
N ARG A 157 -17.65 4.68 -10.03
CA ARG A 157 -17.15 5.60 -9.02
C ARG A 157 -17.67 5.18 -7.66
N TYR A 158 -16.77 5.03 -6.70
CA TYR A 158 -17.11 4.51 -5.38
C TYR A 158 -16.26 5.17 -4.28
N ALA A 159 -16.75 5.10 -3.05
CA ALA A 159 -16.00 5.52 -1.89
C ALA A 159 -15.88 4.39 -0.87
N LEU A 160 -14.69 4.30 -0.26
CA LEU A 160 -14.41 3.42 0.86
C LEU A 160 -14.34 4.25 2.14
N THR A 161 -15.11 3.84 3.13
CA THR A 161 -14.98 4.37 4.49
C THR A 161 -14.06 3.46 5.32
N PRO A 162 -13.30 3.98 6.29
CA PRO A 162 -12.47 3.15 7.17
C PRO A 162 -13.26 2.02 7.86
N GLU A 163 -14.51 2.30 8.20
CA GLU A 163 -15.42 1.33 8.82
C GLU A 163 -15.86 0.20 7.88
N SER A 164 -15.72 0.39 6.57
CA SER A 164 -16.01 -0.66 5.59
C SER A 164 -14.89 -1.68 5.51
N ILE A 165 -13.68 -1.32 5.92
CA ILE A 165 -12.47 -2.13 5.70
C ILE A 165 -12.36 -3.20 6.79
N LYS A 166 -12.10 -4.43 6.35
CA LYS A 166 -11.85 -5.60 7.20
C LYS A 166 -10.50 -6.19 6.82
N ILE A 167 -9.69 -6.45 7.84
CA ILE A 167 -8.39 -7.07 7.68
C ILE A 167 -8.43 -8.41 8.41
N GLU A 168 -8.50 -9.51 7.65
CA GLU A 168 -8.56 -10.85 8.19
C GLU A 168 -7.52 -11.74 7.52
N LYS A 169 -6.67 -12.39 8.32
CA LYS A 169 -5.63 -13.33 7.85
C LYS A 169 -4.76 -12.74 6.73
N GLY A 170 -4.45 -11.44 6.81
CA GLY A 170 -3.65 -10.73 5.81
C GLY A 170 -4.37 -10.39 4.49
N MET A 171 -5.66 -10.69 4.41
CA MET A 171 -6.51 -10.23 3.32
C MET A 171 -7.22 -8.93 3.74
N ILE A 172 -7.16 -7.93 2.88
CA ILE A 172 -7.85 -6.66 3.08
C ILE A 172 -9.07 -6.65 2.18
N THR A 173 -10.23 -6.57 2.79
CA THR A 173 -11.53 -6.51 2.08
C THR A 173 -12.32 -5.31 2.55
N ALA A 174 -13.32 -4.90 1.78
CA ALA A 174 -14.32 -3.96 2.27
C ALA A 174 -15.69 -4.61 2.28
N ASP A 175 -16.50 -4.27 3.29
CA ASP A 175 -17.89 -4.70 3.39
C ASP A 175 -18.70 -4.08 2.22
N PRO A 176 -19.22 -4.87 1.29
CA PRO A 176 -19.93 -4.36 0.12
C PRO A 176 -21.11 -3.45 0.46
N LYS A 177 -21.74 -3.66 1.62
CA LYS A 177 -22.90 -2.88 2.06
C LYS A 177 -22.54 -1.49 2.56
N LYS A 178 -21.24 -1.27 2.88
CA LYS A 178 -20.72 0.02 3.38
C LYS A 178 -19.92 0.77 2.33
N VAL A 179 -19.81 0.23 1.12
CA VAL A 179 -19.18 0.90 -0.01
C VAL A 179 -20.24 1.73 -0.74
N GLU A 180 -20.00 3.02 -0.82
CA GLU A 180 -20.91 3.92 -1.52
C GLU A 180 -20.56 3.96 -3.01
N ILE A 181 -21.59 3.86 -3.86
CA ILE A 181 -21.46 4.02 -5.32
C ILE A 181 -22.05 5.36 -5.70
N TYR A 182 -21.26 6.15 -6.42
CA TYR A 182 -21.74 7.38 -7.05
C TYR A 182 -22.20 7.10 -8.47
N ILE A 183 -23.38 7.57 -8.77
CA ILE A 183 -23.93 7.61 -10.13
C ILE A 183 -24.15 9.08 -10.46
N ASP A 184 -23.49 9.53 -11.52
CA ASP A 184 -23.62 10.91 -11.94
C ASP A 184 -25.02 11.12 -12.55
N PRO A 185 -25.86 11.99 -11.97
CA PRO A 185 -27.16 12.31 -12.59
C PRO A 185 -27.02 12.90 -13.99
N ASP A 186 -25.89 13.53 -14.29
CA ASP A 186 -25.62 14.14 -15.59
C ASP A 186 -25.40 13.10 -16.69
N ASP A 187 -25.04 11.86 -16.37
CA ASP A 187 -24.99 10.74 -17.33
C ASP A 187 -26.39 10.47 -17.96
N PHE A 188 -27.45 10.96 -17.32
CA PHE A 188 -28.83 10.74 -17.71
C PHE A 188 -29.53 12.04 -18.22
N TRP A 189 -28.76 13.07 -18.55
CA TRP A 189 -29.29 14.38 -18.99
C TRP A 189 -30.18 14.32 -20.22
N THR A 190 -29.98 13.33 -21.11
CA THR A 190 -30.78 13.13 -22.32
C THR A 190 -32.22 12.70 -22.03
N ILE A 191 -32.48 12.22 -20.81
CA ILE A 191 -33.83 11.82 -20.40
C ILE A 191 -34.58 13.05 -19.85
N SER A 192 -35.43 13.64 -20.69
CA SER A 192 -36.16 14.86 -20.37
C SER A 192 -37.21 14.67 -19.26
N ASN A 193 -37.74 13.45 -19.10
CA ASN A 193 -38.75 13.14 -18.09
C ASN A 193 -38.09 12.80 -16.76
N GLU A 194 -38.43 13.55 -15.72
CA GLU A 194 -37.78 13.42 -14.39
C GLU A 194 -38.06 12.07 -13.72
N GLU A 195 -39.27 11.50 -13.88
CA GLU A 195 -39.59 10.18 -13.33
C GLU A 195 -38.78 9.09 -14.02
N LYS A 196 -38.72 9.12 -15.37
CA LYS A 196 -37.90 8.16 -16.13
C LYS A 196 -36.41 8.32 -15.82
N ARG A 197 -35.93 9.53 -15.55
CA ARG A 197 -34.56 9.77 -15.13
C ARG A 197 -34.27 9.12 -13.77
N LYS A 198 -35.17 9.28 -12.80
CA LYS A 198 -35.06 8.63 -11.49
C LYS A 198 -35.06 7.11 -11.59
N GLU A 199 -35.95 6.54 -12.42
CA GLU A 199 -36.01 5.12 -12.70
C GLU A 199 -34.70 4.59 -13.34
N ALA A 200 -34.14 5.34 -14.29
CA ALA A 200 -32.88 4.97 -14.95
C ALA A 200 -31.69 4.99 -13.96
N ILE A 201 -31.63 6.00 -13.09
CA ILE A 201 -30.62 6.07 -12.03
C ILE A 201 -30.76 4.91 -11.05
N GLU A 202 -31.98 4.59 -10.62
CA GLU A 202 -32.23 3.47 -9.70
C GLU A 202 -31.90 2.11 -10.34
N LYS A 203 -32.23 1.95 -11.62
CA LYS A 203 -31.81 0.77 -12.38
C LYS A 203 -30.29 0.65 -12.46
N ALA A 204 -29.59 1.73 -12.75
CA ALA A 204 -28.13 1.76 -12.80
C ALA A 204 -27.49 1.43 -11.44
N LYS A 205 -28.09 1.85 -10.32
CA LYS A 205 -27.68 1.45 -8.97
C LYS A 205 -27.84 -0.05 -8.75
N ASN A 206 -28.99 -0.59 -9.12
CA ASN A 206 -29.29 -2.02 -8.96
C ASN A 206 -28.40 -2.93 -9.82
N GLU A 207 -27.99 -2.47 -10.99
CA GLU A 207 -27.04 -3.16 -11.86
C GLU A 207 -25.61 -3.18 -11.30
N ARG A 208 -25.26 -2.19 -10.45
CA ARG A 208 -23.92 -2.04 -9.84
C ARG A 208 -23.84 -2.54 -8.41
N VAL A 209 -24.73 -3.44 -7.97
CA VAL A 209 -24.68 -4.02 -6.62
C VAL A 209 -23.34 -4.75 -6.43
N ILE A 210 -22.57 -4.33 -5.42
CA ILE A 210 -21.26 -4.89 -5.14
C ILE A 210 -21.42 -6.24 -4.44
N LYS A 211 -20.71 -7.24 -4.94
CA LYS A 211 -20.59 -8.58 -4.34
C LYS A 211 -19.38 -8.66 -3.43
N SER A 212 -18.23 -8.15 -3.86
CA SER A 212 -16.99 -8.17 -3.09
C SER A 212 -16.07 -7.02 -3.46
N VAL A 213 -15.27 -6.60 -2.49
CA VAL A 213 -14.19 -5.61 -2.66
C VAL A 213 -12.94 -6.16 -2.01
N VAL A 214 -11.86 -6.24 -2.78
CA VAL A 214 -10.55 -6.75 -2.34
C VAL A 214 -9.50 -5.67 -2.58
N LEU A 215 -8.68 -5.41 -1.56
CA LEU A 215 -7.55 -4.50 -1.66
C LEU A 215 -6.25 -5.31 -1.63
N THR A 216 -5.41 -5.13 -2.62
CA THR A 216 -4.10 -5.77 -2.70
C THR A 216 -3.03 -4.69 -2.64
N LYS A 217 -2.10 -4.81 -1.69
CA LYS A 217 -0.97 -3.90 -1.59
C LYS A 217 -0.14 -3.96 -2.87
N VAL A 218 0.15 -2.81 -3.45
CA VAL A 218 1.08 -2.72 -4.57
C VAL A 218 2.47 -3.04 -4.03
N ALA A 219 3.07 -4.12 -4.54
CA ALA A 219 4.48 -4.38 -4.30
C ALA A 219 5.28 -3.17 -4.79
N ASN A 220 6.24 -2.70 -4.00
CA ASN A 220 7.18 -1.69 -4.48
C ASN A 220 7.99 -2.30 -5.61
N THR A 221 7.48 -2.17 -6.83
CA THR A 221 8.20 -2.60 -8.02
C THR A 221 9.48 -1.80 -8.06
N ILE A 222 10.59 -2.50 -8.02
CA ILE A 222 11.91 -1.91 -8.28
C ILE A 222 11.84 -1.46 -9.74
N GLU A 223 11.65 -0.17 -9.98
CA GLU A 223 11.92 0.38 -11.29
C GLU A 223 13.41 0.14 -11.53
N GLN A 224 13.72 -0.79 -12.42
CA GLN A 224 15.06 -0.97 -12.93
C GLN A 224 15.35 0.25 -13.83
N TYR A 225 16.24 1.11 -13.37
CA TYR A 225 16.90 2.11 -14.18
C TYR A 225 18.19 1.54 -14.76
#